data_f59423a6928badb300a9a9f15747928e
#
_entry.id   f59423a6928badb300a9a9f15747928e
#
_cell.length_a   1.000
_cell.length_b   1.000
_cell.length_c   1.000
_cell.angle_alpha   90.00
_cell.angle_beta   90.00
_cell.angle_gamma   90.00
#
_symmetry.space_group_name_H-M   'P 1'
#
loop_
_entity.id
_entity.type
_entity.pdbx_description
1 polymer ?
#
loop_
_entity_poly.entity_id
_entity_poly.type
_entity_poly.pdbx_seq_one_letter_code
_entity_poly.pdbx_strand_id
1 'polypeptide(L)'
;MDTPYTQQFSMAQTPLRRLLPILRQNQGQRAKLKAAIASAFFKHTKSPEKIAGNTVIALNSHGIIDAKAILTAFGKILIGLNPDAAQTAIAKNILRNLGGFQVVEALREMKLGGHKVSLIALTDELKQRGLKVSSNSSDLSGICGWLQAAGVLNGWEVVEQKYSEIMGISAKTIDALKDLNAAQIGFLRAMLALNIQEFSNYISVVKHAETLYSGQVTYNWKMLDKEILQPLEQAGLVEVRRAAKSTAGARGGKPAEIKPTEKFEKEVATPILESLFKNSGLKDLRKIRSIPLSTLVADVKQNADIGLKGEALEILAIRFCQLLELEFMGWRETDEKVSAGGEVDGMMHSARLIYSRWQIQCKATDKITYETMAKEYGVSAVSLASVILIVSTGELTPSAVKYRAHITQKTPLNMIVIDGHALDEIVKDPSAIGGILESQARDAMKLKEQLIPLQTNQLPIKP
;
A
#
# COMPACT_ATOMS: atom_id res chain seq x y z
N MET A 1 -6.65 13.18 -0.87
CA MET A 1 -5.39 13.45 -1.61
C MET A 1 -5.48 14.88 -2.12
N ASP A 2 -4.43 15.66 -1.96
CA ASP A 2 -4.42 17.06 -2.41
C ASP A 2 -3.78 17.12 -3.80
N THR A 3 -4.32 17.95 -4.70
CA THR A 3 -3.67 18.20 -5.98
C THR A 3 -2.36 18.97 -5.75
N PRO A 4 -1.27 18.61 -6.45
CA PRO A 4 -0.01 19.30 -6.28
C PRO A 4 -0.09 20.74 -6.77
N TYR A 5 0.65 21.64 -6.13
CA TYR A 5 0.84 22.98 -6.63
C TYR A 5 1.61 22.93 -7.96
N THR A 6 1.07 23.50 -9.03
CA THR A 6 1.64 23.39 -10.38
C THR A 6 1.92 24.73 -11.05
N GLN A 7 1.70 25.85 -10.33
CA GLN A 7 1.89 27.18 -10.93
C GLN A 7 3.32 27.37 -11.46
N GLN A 8 3.43 27.86 -12.70
CA GLN A 8 4.67 28.10 -13.43
C GLN A 8 5.57 26.86 -13.61
N PHE A 9 4.99 25.67 -13.47
CA PHE A 9 5.68 24.42 -13.75
C PHE A 9 4.90 23.64 -14.83
N SER A 10 5.19 23.96 -16.10
CA SER A 10 4.64 23.29 -17.27
C SER A 10 5.69 23.26 -18.38
N MET A 11 5.48 22.39 -19.39
CA MET A 11 6.39 22.34 -20.55
C MET A 11 6.50 23.66 -21.31
N ALA A 12 5.44 24.46 -21.35
CA ALA A 12 5.44 25.76 -22.00
C ALA A 12 6.26 26.81 -21.23
N GLN A 13 6.21 26.78 -19.89
CA GLN A 13 6.85 27.80 -19.05
C GLN A 13 8.26 27.43 -18.63
N THR A 14 8.49 26.15 -18.34
CA THR A 14 9.80 25.62 -17.85
C THR A 14 10.17 24.34 -18.62
N PRO A 15 10.52 24.45 -19.91
CA PRO A 15 10.90 23.30 -20.74
C PRO A 15 11.99 22.46 -20.07
N LEU A 16 11.79 21.16 -19.96
CA LEU A 16 12.68 20.22 -19.25
C LEU A 16 14.10 20.25 -19.80
N ARG A 17 14.28 20.45 -21.12
CA ARG A 17 15.61 20.54 -21.72
C ARG A 17 16.48 21.61 -21.08
N ARG A 18 15.89 22.71 -20.60
CA ARG A 18 16.59 23.80 -19.90
C ARG A 18 16.55 23.65 -18.38
N LEU A 19 15.48 23.07 -17.85
CA LEU A 19 15.28 22.95 -16.40
C LEU A 19 16.19 21.88 -15.77
N LEU A 20 16.33 20.70 -16.39
CA LEU A 20 17.10 19.58 -15.83
C LEU A 20 18.59 19.95 -15.56
N PRO A 21 19.32 20.65 -16.45
CA PRO A 21 20.65 21.14 -16.15
C PRO A 21 20.69 22.10 -14.95
N ILE A 22 19.72 23.01 -14.83
CA ILE A 22 19.62 23.97 -13.73
C ILE A 22 19.42 23.23 -12.40
N LEU A 23 18.56 22.23 -12.36
CA LEU A 23 18.35 21.38 -11.17
C LEU A 23 19.64 20.66 -10.77
N ARG A 24 20.37 20.10 -11.74
CA ARG A 24 21.63 19.39 -11.50
C ARG A 24 22.70 20.30 -10.90
N GLN A 25 22.83 21.55 -11.37
CA GLN A 25 23.85 22.49 -10.95
C GLN A 25 23.58 23.16 -9.59
N ASN A 26 22.31 23.25 -9.17
CA ASN A 26 21.92 24.06 -8.01
C ASN A 26 21.31 23.23 -6.86
N GLN A 27 21.71 21.97 -6.73
CA GLN A 27 21.22 21.08 -5.66
C GLN A 27 21.56 21.63 -4.26
N GLY A 28 20.59 21.64 -3.36
CA GLY A 28 20.74 22.09 -1.98
C GLY A 28 20.95 23.60 -1.82
N GLN A 29 20.86 24.38 -2.90
CA GLN A 29 21.11 25.82 -2.92
C GLN A 29 19.83 26.55 -3.37
N ARG A 30 18.78 26.54 -2.53
CA ARG A 30 17.44 27.04 -2.88
C ARG A 30 17.44 28.46 -3.49
N ALA A 31 18.25 29.38 -2.92
CA ALA A 31 18.33 30.75 -3.42
C ALA A 31 18.97 30.81 -4.83
N LYS A 32 20.03 30.06 -5.06
CA LYS A 32 20.69 29.99 -6.37
C LYS A 32 19.79 29.29 -7.40
N LEU A 33 19.11 28.22 -7.02
CA LEU A 33 18.15 27.53 -7.87
C LEU A 33 17.04 28.50 -8.33
N LYS A 34 16.45 29.26 -7.38
CA LYS A 34 15.43 30.26 -7.67
C LYS A 34 15.95 31.34 -8.64
N ALA A 35 17.16 31.89 -8.38
CA ALA A 35 17.77 32.91 -9.26
C ALA A 35 18.07 32.35 -10.67
N ALA A 36 18.58 31.12 -10.77
CA ALA A 36 18.83 30.47 -12.06
C ALA A 36 17.53 30.23 -12.85
N ILE A 37 16.45 29.81 -12.21
CA ILE A 37 15.12 29.66 -12.83
C ILE A 37 14.58 31.02 -13.28
N ALA A 38 14.67 32.06 -12.43
CA ALA A 38 14.24 33.41 -12.77
C ALA A 38 14.95 33.93 -14.04
N SER A 39 16.27 33.82 -14.08
CA SER A 39 17.10 34.24 -15.21
C SER A 39 16.80 33.43 -16.48
N ALA A 40 16.65 32.11 -16.35
CA ALA A 40 16.48 31.22 -17.49
C ALA A 40 15.10 31.35 -18.15
N PHE A 41 14.03 31.54 -17.37
CA PHE A 41 12.66 31.43 -17.89
C PHE A 41 11.83 32.69 -17.75
N PHE A 42 12.10 33.55 -16.77
CA PHE A 42 11.18 34.64 -16.40
C PHE A 42 11.80 36.05 -16.44
N LYS A 43 13.00 36.21 -16.99
CA LYS A 43 13.73 37.51 -17.01
C LYS A 43 12.93 38.69 -17.59
N HIS A 44 11.97 38.40 -18.47
CA HIS A 44 11.14 39.44 -19.14
C HIS A 44 9.80 39.70 -18.41
N THR A 45 9.54 39.07 -17.28
CA THR A 45 8.31 39.26 -16.50
C THR A 45 8.47 40.41 -15.48
N LYS A 46 7.37 40.96 -15.00
CA LYS A 46 7.40 42.04 -13.98
C LYS A 46 7.98 41.60 -12.62
N SER A 47 7.94 40.31 -12.31
CA SER A 47 8.39 39.77 -11.00
C SER A 47 9.09 38.42 -11.17
N PRO A 48 10.27 38.37 -11.83
CA PRO A 48 10.94 37.12 -12.18
C PRO A 48 11.18 36.19 -10.98
N GLU A 49 11.64 36.74 -9.86
CA GLU A 49 11.93 35.97 -8.66
C GLU A 49 10.69 35.41 -7.97
N LYS A 50 9.59 36.18 -7.93
CA LYS A 50 8.33 35.67 -7.37
C LYS A 50 7.83 34.47 -8.18
N ILE A 51 7.85 34.60 -9.50
CA ILE A 51 7.42 33.55 -10.44
C ILE A 51 8.33 32.31 -10.34
N ALA A 52 9.63 32.50 -10.27
CA ALA A 52 10.61 31.41 -10.04
C ALA A 52 10.40 30.74 -8.69
N GLY A 53 10.01 31.51 -7.66
CA GLY A 53 9.63 30.96 -6.36
C GLY A 53 8.45 30.01 -6.45
N ASN A 54 7.42 30.31 -7.24
CA ASN A 54 6.29 29.42 -7.49
C ASN A 54 6.74 28.14 -8.20
N THR A 55 7.65 28.23 -9.17
CA THR A 55 8.25 27.04 -9.81
C THR A 55 8.98 26.15 -8.81
N VAL A 56 9.76 26.73 -7.87
CA VAL A 56 10.46 25.95 -6.82
C VAL A 56 9.46 25.25 -5.89
N ILE A 57 8.34 25.91 -5.55
CA ILE A 57 7.25 25.29 -4.76
C ILE A 57 6.63 24.15 -5.56
N ALA A 58 6.38 24.34 -6.84
CA ALA A 58 5.82 23.30 -7.72
C ALA A 58 6.76 22.09 -7.85
N LEU A 59 8.06 22.30 -8.00
CA LEU A 59 9.05 21.22 -8.03
C LEU A 59 9.05 20.41 -6.72
N ASN A 60 8.91 21.08 -5.58
CA ASN A 60 8.77 20.41 -4.28
C ASN A 60 7.45 19.64 -4.19
N SER A 61 6.33 20.24 -4.59
CA SER A 61 5.00 19.62 -4.58
C SER A 61 4.91 18.39 -5.50
N HIS A 62 5.69 18.37 -6.59
CA HIS A 62 5.82 17.21 -7.47
C HIS A 62 6.84 16.17 -6.98
N GLY A 63 7.44 16.38 -5.82
CA GLY A 63 8.40 15.46 -5.23
C GLY A 63 9.73 15.38 -6.00
N ILE A 64 10.10 16.42 -6.77
CA ILE A 64 11.37 16.49 -7.51
C ILE A 64 12.49 16.97 -6.60
N ILE A 65 12.21 17.95 -5.75
CA ILE A 65 13.12 18.46 -4.72
C ILE A 65 12.42 18.45 -3.36
N ASP A 66 13.20 18.49 -2.29
CA ASP A 66 12.70 18.70 -0.94
C ASP A 66 12.59 20.20 -0.58
N ALA A 67 12.19 20.51 0.65
CA ALA A 67 12.08 21.88 1.16
C ALA A 67 13.40 22.66 1.14
N LYS A 68 14.57 21.98 1.18
CA LYS A 68 15.90 22.56 1.10
C LYS A 68 16.44 22.61 -0.33
N ALA A 69 15.62 22.27 -1.33
CA ALA A 69 16.01 22.15 -2.74
C ALA A 69 17.05 21.04 -3.02
N ILE A 70 17.08 20.00 -2.18
CA ILE A 70 17.84 18.79 -2.42
C ILE A 70 17.00 17.87 -3.31
N LEU A 71 17.62 17.23 -4.30
CA LEU A 71 16.90 16.28 -5.17
C LEU A 71 16.46 15.06 -4.36
N THR A 72 15.16 14.77 -4.46
CA THR A 72 14.58 13.52 -3.95
C THR A 72 15.08 12.31 -4.76
N ALA A 73 14.70 11.10 -4.37
CA ALA A 73 14.96 9.90 -5.17
C ALA A 73 14.39 10.04 -6.60
N PHE A 74 13.16 10.56 -6.73
CA PHE A 74 12.55 10.84 -8.02
C PHE A 74 13.30 11.93 -8.80
N GLY A 75 13.69 13.02 -8.14
CA GLY A 75 14.47 14.09 -8.76
C GLY A 75 15.84 13.61 -9.28
N LYS A 76 16.51 12.71 -8.55
CA LYS A 76 17.78 12.09 -8.99
C LYS A 76 17.60 11.24 -10.25
N ILE A 77 16.50 10.47 -10.32
CA ILE A 77 16.17 9.72 -11.54
C ILE A 77 15.91 10.69 -12.68
N LEU A 78 15.09 11.72 -12.45
CA LEU A 78 14.63 12.65 -13.48
C LEU A 78 15.80 13.37 -14.18
N ILE A 79 16.78 13.85 -13.42
CA ILE A 79 17.95 14.55 -14.00
C ILE A 79 18.88 13.64 -14.81
N GLY A 80 18.79 12.31 -14.64
CA GLY A 80 19.52 11.32 -15.43
C GLY A 80 18.87 10.99 -16.78
N LEU A 81 17.62 11.38 -16.99
CA LEU A 81 16.86 11.08 -18.20
C LEU A 81 17.05 12.17 -19.28
N ASN A 82 16.80 11.78 -20.54
CA ASN A 82 16.59 12.76 -21.60
C ASN A 82 15.24 13.49 -21.39
N PRO A 83 15.01 14.65 -22.03
CA PRO A 83 13.80 15.45 -21.80
C PRO A 83 12.48 14.70 -22.03
N ASP A 84 12.39 13.84 -23.05
CA ASP A 84 11.17 13.11 -23.40
C ASP A 84 10.88 11.99 -22.37
N ALA A 85 11.92 11.27 -21.97
CA ALA A 85 11.81 10.28 -20.89
C ALA A 85 11.49 10.93 -19.54
N ALA A 86 12.05 12.12 -19.28
CA ALA A 86 11.73 12.89 -18.08
C ALA A 86 10.26 13.37 -18.06
N GLN A 87 9.75 13.81 -19.20
CA GLN A 87 8.34 14.16 -19.37
C GLN A 87 7.40 12.98 -19.10
N THR A 88 7.71 11.83 -19.67
CA THR A 88 7.01 10.57 -19.40
C THR A 88 7.06 10.20 -17.91
N ALA A 89 8.22 10.35 -17.27
CA ALA A 89 8.39 10.07 -15.84
C ALA A 89 7.57 11.03 -14.95
N ILE A 90 7.49 12.32 -15.31
CA ILE A 90 6.63 13.28 -14.60
C ILE A 90 5.15 12.93 -14.78
N ALA A 91 4.70 12.62 -15.98
CA ALA A 91 3.32 12.19 -16.22
C ALA A 91 2.98 10.91 -15.44
N LYS A 92 3.87 9.93 -15.40
CA LYS A 92 3.73 8.72 -14.60
C LYS A 92 3.63 9.02 -13.11
N ASN A 93 4.45 9.94 -12.61
CA ASN A 93 4.40 10.38 -11.22
C ASN A 93 3.07 11.09 -10.91
N ILE A 94 2.59 11.95 -11.79
CA ILE A 94 1.28 12.62 -11.67
C ILE A 94 0.17 11.59 -11.61
N LEU A 95 0.14 10.64 -12.54
CA LEU A 95 -0.88 9.59 -12.61
C LEU A 95 -0.89 8.71 -11.34
N ARG A 96 0.27 8.31 -10.85
CA ARG A 96 0.37 7.36 -9.72
C ARG A 96 0.26 8.00 -8.35
N ASN A 97 0.77 9.22 -8.19
CA ASN A 97 1.05 9.79 -6.86
C ASN A 97 0.39 11.14 -6.59
N LEU A 98 -0.08 11.84 -7.61
CA LEU A 98 -0.48 13.25 -7.50
C LEU A 98 -1.90 13.52 -8.02
N GLY A 99 -2.78 12.52 -7.98
CA GLY A 99 -4.19 12.68 -8.34
C GLY A 99 -4.50 12.61 -9.84
N GLY A 100 -3.50 12.39 -10.70
CA GLY A 100 -3.71 12.30 -12.15
C GLY A 100 -4.59 11.12 -12.56
N PHE A 101 -4.56 10.01 -11.82
CA PHE A 101 -5.47 8.88 -12.05
C PHE A 101 -6.93 9.32 -11.89
N GLN A 102 -7.25 10.03 -10.81
CA GLN A 102 -8.61 10.51 -10.55
C GLN A 102 -9.07 11.52 -11.61
N VAL A 103 -8.15 12.34 -12.14
CA VAL A 103 -8.43 13.26 -13.26
C VAL A 103 -8.82 12.46 -14.51
N VAL A 104 -8.07 11.42 -14.86
CA VAL A 104 -8.36 10.55 -16.01
C VAL A 104 -9.70 9.85 -15.86
N GLU A 105 -9.99 9.26 -14.68
CA GLU A 105 -11.26 8.59 -14.43
C GLU A 105 -12.45 9.56 -14.47
N ALA A 106 -12.31 10.76 -13.89
CA ALA A 106 -13.36 11.77 -13.96
C ALA A 106 -13.65 12.18 -15.42
N LEU A 107 -12.61 12.36 -16.24
CA LEU A 107 -12.77 12.67 -17.66
C LEU A 107 -13.49 11.58 -18.45
N ARG A 108 -13.16 10.30 -18.19
CA ARG A 108 -13.82 9.15 -18.81
C ARG A 108 -15.31 9.12 -18.47
N GLU A 109 -15.64 9.23 -17.19
CA GLU A 109 -17.04 9.16 -16.74
C GLU A 109 -17.85 10.37 -17.21
N MET A 110 -17.30 11.57 -17.15
CA MET A 110 -17.97 12.76 -17.69
C MET A 110 -18.30 12.61 -19.18
N LYS A 111 -17.38 12.01 -19.96
CA LYS A 111 -17.60 11.74 -21.38
C LYS A 111 -18.65 10.65 -21.61
N LEU A 112 -18.58 9.54 -20.86
CA LEU A 112 -19.59 8.48 -20.94
C LEU A 112 -20.96 8.99 -20.58
N GLY A 113 -21.08 9.90 -19.61
CA GLY A 113 -22.32 10.57 -19.23
C GLY A 113 -22.79 11.66 -20.20
N GLY A 114 -22.06 11.92 -21.30
CA GLY A 114 -22.39 12.96 -22.26
C GLY A 114 -22.23 14.40 -21.74
N HIS A 115 -21.52 14.59 -20.63
CA HIS A 115 -21.34 15.90 -20.02
C HIS A 115 -20.32 16.75 -20.81
N LYS A 116 -20.61 18.05 -20.92
CA LYS A 116 -19.65 19.01 -21.51
C LYS A 116 -18.46 19.15 -20.54
N VAL A 117 -17.27 18.71 -20.97
CA VAL A 117 -16.06 18.82 -20.16
C VAL A 117 -15.49 20.24 -20.24
N SER A 118 -15.26 20.84 -19.09
CA SER A 118 -14.53 22.09 -18.91
C SER A 118 -13.69 22.00 -17.63
N LEU A 119 -12.72 22.90 -17.46
CA LEU A 119 -11.89 22.92 -16.26
C LEU A 119 -12.73 23.11 -14.97
N ILE A 120 -13.78 23.92 -15.05
CA ILE A 120 -14.70 24.17 -13.92
C ILE A 120 -15.48 22.89 -13.61
N ALA A 121 -16.13 22.28 -14.61
CA ALA A 121 -16.90 21.06 -14.42
C ALA A 121 -16.03 19.91 -13.90
N LEU A 122 -14.81 19.76 -14.40
CA LEU A 122 -13.84 18.76 -13.90
C LEU A 122 -13.41 19.04 -12.46
N THR A 123 -13.23 20.32 -12.09
CA THR A 123 -12.91 20.72 -10.72
C THR A 123 -14.03 20.33 -9.77
N ASP A 124 -15.27 20.58 -10.13
CA ASP A 124 -16.44 20.29 -9.31
C ASP A 124 -16.64 18.77 -9.18
N GLU A 125 -16.47 18.02 -10.25
CA GLU A 125 -16.52 16.56 -10.24
C GLU A 125 -15.45 15.97 -9.32
N LEU A 126 -14.21 16.45 -9.39
CA LEU A 126 -13.13 15.97 -8.52
C LEU A 126 -13.36 16.32 -7.05
N LYS A 127 -13.96 17.47 -6.74
CA LYS A 127 -14.36 17.83 -5.38
C LYS A 127 -15.45 16.90 -4.83
N GLN A 128 -16.45 16.56 -5.67
CA GLN A 128 -17.51 15.61 -5.30
C GLN A 128 -16.94 14.23 -4.98
N ARG A 129 -15.84 13.83 -5.63
CA ARG A 129 -15.09 12.60 -5.35
C ARG A 129 -14.16 12.70 -4.13
N GLY A 130 -14.20 13.83 -3.40
CA GLY A 130 -13.41 14.01 -2.18
C GLY A 130 -11.96 14.42 -2.40
N LEU A 131 -11.56 14.82 -3.64
CA LEU A 131 -10.25 15.41 -3.85
C LEU A 131 -10.26 16.86 -3.39
N LYS A 132 -9.22 17.23 -2.66
CA LYS A 132 -8.97 18.65 -2.33
C LYS A 132 -8.29 19.31 -3.54
N VAL A 133 -9.10 19.86 -4.42
CA VAL A 133 -8.64 20.66 -5.54
C VAL A 133 -8.58 22.12 -5.10
N SER A 134 -7.44 22.77 -5.33
CA SER A 134 -7.28 24.21 -5.05
C SER A 134 -8.43 25.02 -5.69
N SER A 135 -8.87 26.07 -5.00
CA SER A 135 -9.88 27.00 -5.53
C SER A 135 -9.42 27.70 -6.81
N ASN A 136 -8.10 27.79 -7.00
CA ASN A 136 -7.51 28.23 -8.26
C ASN A 136 -7.38 27.04 -9.20
N SER A 137 -8.15 27.03 -10.26
CA SER A 137 -8.11 25.99 -11.32
C SER A 137 -6.73 25.83 -12.01
N SER A 138 -5.75 26.68 -11.66
CA SER A 138 -4.39 26.65 -12.21
C SER A 138 -3.63 25.35 -11.91
N ASP A 139 -3.85 24.73 -10.73
CA ASP A 139 -3.15 23.51 -10.37
C ASP A 139 -3.66 22.33 -11.19
N LEU A 140 -4.98 22.20 -11.32
CA LEU A 140 -5.59 21.19 -12.19
C LEU A 140 -5.24 21.39 -13.66
N SER A 141 -5.22 22.65 -14.13
CA SER A 141 -4.75 22.99 -15.47
C SER A 141 -3.30 22.56 -15.72
N GLY A 142 -2.43 22.72 -14.71
CA GLY A 142 -1.04 22.25 -14.78
C GLY A 142 -0.93 20.72 -14.86
N ILE A 143 -1.71 19.99 -14.08
CA ILE A 143 -1.80 18.52 -14.17
C ILE A 143 -2.24 18.10 -15.58
N CYS A 144 -3.35 18.66 -16.09
CA CYS A 144 -3.81 18.38 -17.44
C CYS A 144 -2.75 18.72 -18.48
N GLY A 145 -2.05 19.86 -18.32
CA GLY A 145 -0.98 20.28 -19.22
C GLY A 145 0.19 19.28 -19.27
N TRP A 146 0.61 18.72 -18.15
CA TRP A 146 1.63 17.66 -18.13
C TRP A 146 1.15 16.37 -18.78
N LEU A 147 -0.12 15.98 -18.53
CA LEU A 147 -0.72 14.80 -19.16
C LEU A 147 -0.91 14.99 -20.67
N GLN A 148 -1.28 16.18 -21.12
CA GLN A 148 -1.34 16.52 -22.55
C GLN A 148 0.06 16.49 -23.18
N ALA A 149 1.05 17.11 -22.56
CA ALA A 149 2.42 17.10 -23.04
C ALA A 149 2.94 15.66 -23.23
N ALA A 150 2.63 14.75 -22.30
CA ALA A 150 3.01 13.35 -22.39
C ALA A 150 2.11 12.51 -23.34
N GLY A 151 1.12 13.13 -23.97
CA GLY A 151 0.19 12.47 -24.89
C GLY A 151 -0.88 11.60 -24.23
N VAL A 152 -1.03 11.66 -22.91
CA VAL A 152 -2.08 10.95 -22.17
C VAL A 152 -3.45 11.58 -22.44
N LEU A 153 -3.48 12.90 -22.60
CA LEU A 153 -4.68 13.64 -22.97
C LEU A 153 -4.50 14.30 -24.33
N ASN A 154 -5.56 14.30 -25.12
CA ASN A 154 -5.71 15.15 -26.32
C ASN A 154 -6.91 16.07 -26.08
N GLY A 155 -6.64 17.33 -25.71
CA GLY A 155 -7.67 18.20 -25.13
C GLY A 155 -8.24 17.59 -23.85
N TRP A 156 -9.52 17.24 -23.86
CA TRP A 156 -10.21 16.56 -22.77
C TRP A 156 -10.42 15.06 -23.01
N GLU A 157 -9.80 14.51 -24.04
CA GLU A 157 -9.90 13.09 -24.38
C GLU A 157 -8.71 12.30 -23.83
N VAL A 158 -9.00 11.19 -23.20
CA VAL A 158 -7.96 10.24 -22.73
C VAL A 158 -7.50 9.42 -23.93
N VAL A 159 -6.20 9.47 -24.21
CA VAL A 159 -5.54 8.63 -25.21
C VAL A 159 -5.17 7.32 -24.54
N GLU A 160 -6.07 6.33 -24.59
CA GLU A 160 -5.98 5.07 -23.82
C GLU A 160 -4.68 4.30 -24.06
N GLN A 161 -4.22 4.25 -25.30
CA GLN A 161 -2.95 3.60 -25.62
C GLN A 161 -1.79 4.26 -24.87
N LYS A 162 -1.71 5.60 -24.88
CA LYS A 162 -0.62 6.34 -24.23
C LYS A 162 -0.71 6.29 -22.71
N TYR A 163 -1.93 6.37 -22.18
CA TYR A 163 -2.19 6.14 -20.76
C TYR A 163 -1.67 4.76 -20.31
N SER A 164 -2.04 3.72 -21.05
CA SER A 164 -1.63 2.34 -20.77
C SER A 164 -0.11 2.15 -20.85
N GLU A 165 0.54 2.71 -21.86
CA GLU A 165 2.01 2.69 -22.00
C GLU A 165 2.71 3.31 -20.79
N ILE A 166 2.27 4.51 -20.36
CA ILE A 166 2.88 5.26 -19.26
C ILE A 166 2.62 4.57 -17.92
N MET A 167 1.41 4.06 -17.70
CA MET A 167 1.06 3.33 -16.50
C MET A 167 1.73 1.97 -16.44
N GLY A 168 2.09 1.40 -17.58
CA GLY A 168 2.58 0.02 -17.70
C GLY A 168 1.47 -1.01 -17.52
N ILE A 169 0.19 -0.60 -17.77
CA ILE A 169 -1.00 -1.46 -17.66
C ILE A 169 -1.67 -1.45 -19.02
N SER A 170 -1.90 -2.60 -19.63
CA SER A 170 -2.59 -2.68 -20.91
C SER A 170 -4.07 -2.30 -20.78
N ALA A 171 -4.65 -1.69 -21.83
CA ALA A 171 -6.09 -1.39 -21.85
C ALA A 171 -6.95 -2.64 -21.56
N LYS A 172 -6.55 -3.79 -22.12
CA LYS A 172 -7.21 -5.07 -21.86
C LYS A 172 -7.22 -5.47 -20.37
N THR A 173 -6.13 -5.16 -19.64
CA THR A 173 -6.09 -5.43 -18.20
C THR A 173 -7.00 -4.49 -17.41
N ILE A 174 -7.04 -3.21 -17.78
CA ILE A 174 -7.95 -2.25 -17.15
C ILE A 174 -9.39 -2.67 -17.35
N ASP A 175 -9.77 -3.02 -18.57
CA ASP A 175 -11.13 -3.47 -18.88
C ASP A 175 -11.46 -4.75 -18.12
N ALA A 176 -10.56 -5.73 -18.14
CA ALA A 176 -10.73 -6.97 -17.38
C ALA A 176 -10.89 -6.73 -15.87
N LEU A 177 -10.19 -5.76 -15.28
CA LEU A 177 -10.33 -5.42 -13.86
C LEU A 177 -11.63 -4.68 -13.55
N LYS A 178 -12.16 -3.88 -14.47
CA LYS A 178 -13.46 -3.18 -14.31
C LYS A 178 -14.64 -4.13 -14.24
N ASP A 179 -14.56 -5.24 -14.96
CA ASP A 179 -15.65 -6.23 -15.05
C ASP A 179 -15.65 -7.20 -13.85
N LEU A 180 -14.64 -7.12 -12.96
CA LEU A 180 -14.57 -8.01 -11.81
C LEU A 180 -15.52 -7.56 -10.69
N ASN A 181 -16.21 -8.55 -10.11
CA ASN A 181 -17.01 -8.35 -8.90
C ASN A 181 -16.15 -8.34 -7.63
N ALA A 182 -16.76 -7.95 -6.50
CA ALA A 182 -16.05 -7.84 -5.22
C ALA A 182 -15.38 -9.16 -4.78
N ALA A 183 -16.00 -10.33 -5.03
CA ALA A 183 -15.45 -11.62 -4.67
C ALA A 183 -14.18 -11.95 -5.50
N GLN A 184 -14.21 -11.67 -6.79
CA GLN A 184 -13.08 -11.86 -7.68
C GLN A 184 -11.92 -10.92 -7.33
N ILE A 185 -12.21 -9.65 -7.00
CA ILE A 185 -11.21 -8.70 -6.52
C ILE A 185 -10.61 -9.16 -5.19
N GLY A 186 -11.45 -9.59 -4.24
CA GLY A 186 -11.00 -10.14 -2.95
C GLY A 186 -10.08 -11.34 -3.13
N PHE A 187 -10.41 -12.24 -4.07
CA PHE A 187 -9.58 -13.39 -4.41
C PHE A 187 -8.20 -12.98 -4.95
N LEU A 188 -8.14 -12.04 -5.90
CA LEU A 188 -6.88 -11.54 -6.47
C LEU A 188 -6.02 -10.84 -5.41
N ARG A 189 -6.64 -10.07 -4.53
CA ARG A 189 -5.93 -9.41 -3.41
C ARG A 189 -5.37 -10.43 -2.42
N ALA A 190 -6.16 -11.45 -2.06
CA ALA A 190 -5.68 -12.53 -1.19
C ALA A 190 -4.54 -13.33 -1.84
N MET A 191 -4.63 -13.61 -3.14
CA MET A 191 -3.57 -14.25 -3.91
C MET A 191 -2.27 -13.42 -3.88
N LEU A 192 -2.39 -12.10 -3.99
CA LEU A 192 -1.28 -11.15 -3.89
C LEU A 192 -0.69 -11.12 -2.48
N ALA A 193 -1.54 -11.06 -1.45
CA ALA A 193 -1.13 -11.07 -0.03
C ALA A 193 -0.39 -12.37 0.32
N LEU A 194 -0.91 -13.51 -0.08
CA LEU A 194 -0.27 -14.82 0.08
C LEU A 194 1.01 -14.98 -0.74
N ASN A 195 1.31 -14.04 -1.64
CA ASN A 195 2.49 -14.04 -2.50
C ASN A 195 2.64 -15.34 -3.30
N ILE A 196 1.56 -15.80 -3.90
CA ILE A 196 1.56 -17.00 -4.72
C ILE A 196 2.36 -16.74 -5.99
N GLN A 197 3.41 -17.52 -6.23
CA GLN A 197 4.27 -17.43 -7.41
C GLN A 197 4.26 -18.73 -8.23
N GLU A 198 3.97 -19.85 -7.58
CA GLU A 198 3.86 -21.17 -8.19
C GLU A 198 2.44 -21.72 -8.03
N PHE A 199 2.14 -22.81 -8.74
CA PHE A 199 0.83 -23.44 -8.63
C PHE A 199 0.52 -23.84 -7.21
N SER A 200 -0.55 -23.28 -6.67
CA SER A 200 -0.99 -23.43 -5.29
C SER A 200 -2.49 -23.71 -5.22
N ASN A 201 -2.91 -24.38 -4.15
CA ASN A 201 -4.31 -24.71 -3.95
C ASN A 201 -5.17 -23.43 -3.80
N TYR A 202 -6.16 -23.26 -4.64
CA TYR A 202 -7.04 -22.09 -4.62
C TYR A 202 -7.87 -21.99 -3.33
N ILE A 203 -8.10 -23.09 -2.62
CA ILE A 203 -8.87 -23.11 -1.36
C ILE A 203 -8.22 -22.24 -0.29
N SER A 204 -6.89 -22.27 -0.17
CA SER A 204 -6.15 -21.41 0.78
C SER A 204 -6.37 -19.92 0.47
N VAL A 205 -6.44 -19.56 -0.82
CA VAL A 205 -6.70 -18.17 -1.24
C VAL A 205 -8.12 -17.74 -0.87
N VAL A 206 -9.11 -18.59 -1.12
CA VAL A 206 -10.52 -18.31 -0.76
C VAL A 206 -10.65 -18.13 0.75
N LYS A 207 -10.11 -19.05 1.55
CA LYS A 207 -10.15 -18.95 3.02
C LYS A 207 -9.48 -17.66 3.51
N HIS A 208 -8.33 -17.31 2.96
CA HIS A 208 -7.64 -16.07 3.31
C HIS A 208 -8.48 -14.84 2.94
N ALA A 209 -9.11 -14.84 1.75
CA ALA A 209 -10.01 -13.76 1.33
C ALA A 209 -11.24 -13.63 2.23
N GLU A 210 -11.88 -14.74 2.60
CA GLU A 210 -13.02 -14.73 3.54
C GLU A 210 -12.64 -14.14 4.90
N THR A 211 -11.45 -14.43 5.39
CA THR A 211 -10.97 -13.89 6.66
C THR A 211 -10.65 -12.41 6.57
N LEU A 212 -9.88 -11.99 5.54
CA LEU A 212 -9.49 -10.58 5.39
C LEU A 212 -10.66 -9.65 5.08
N TYR A 213 -11.65 -10.15 4.35
CA TYR A 213 -12.80 -9.36 3.88
C TYR A 213 -14.11 -9.84 4.49
N SER A 214 -14.04 -10.38 5.70
CA SER A 214 -15.22 -10.87 6.44
C SER A 214 -16.32 -9.80 6.49
N GLY A 215 -17.54 -10.20 6.11
CA GLY A 215 -18.70 -9.30 6.00
C GLY A 215 -18.73 -8.42 4.74
N GLN A 216 -17.69 -8.39 3.92
CA GLN A 216 -17.65 -7.63 2.67
C GLN A 216 -17.74 -8.55 1.44
N VAL A 217 -17.21 -9.75 1.54
CA VAL A 217 -17.15 -10.73 0.46
C VAL A 217 -17.66 -12.07 0.98
N THR A 218 -18.51 -12.73 0.19
CA THR A 218 -19.01 -14.08 0.44
C THR A 218 -18.73 -14.95 -0.77
N TYR A 219 -18.23 -16.15 -0.55
CA TYR A 219 -17.95 -17.11 -1.60
C TYR A 219 -18.96 -18.26 -1.59
N ASN A 220 -19.48 -18.56 -2.76
CA ASN A 220 -20.29 -19.77 -2.96
C ASN A 220 -19.36 -20.96 -3.20
N TRP A 221 -19.05 -21.71 -2.15
CA TRP A 221 -18.10 -22.83 -2.18
C TRP A 221 -18.42 -23.90 -3.23
N LYS A 222 -19.70 -24.06 -3.60
CA LYS A 222 -20.10 -25.02 -4.63
C LYS A 222 -19.86 -24.52 -6.05
N MET A 223 -19.72 -23.21 -6.23
CA MET A 223 -19.64 -22.55 -7.53
C MET A 223 -18.32 -21.82 -7.75
N LEU A 224 -17.30 -22.02 -6.89
CA LEU A 224 -16.02 -21.30 -6.95
C LEU A 224 -15.32 -21.37 -8.31
N ASP A 225 -15.33 -22.54 -8.96
CA ASP A 225 -14.73 -22.66 -10.29
C ASP A 225 -15.43 -21.74 -11.29
N LYS A 226 -16.78 -21.75 -11.30
CA LYS A 226 -17.58 -20.98 -12.26
C LYS A 226 -17.60 -19.48 -11.96
N GLU A 227 -17.71 -19.11 -10.68
CA GLU A 227 -17.92 -17.71 -10.27
C GLU A 227 -16.60 -16.95 -10.07
N ILE A 228 -15.50 -17.65 -9.76
CA ILE A 228 -14.21 -17.05 -9.45
C ILE A 228 -13.14 -17.47 -10.45
N LEU A 229 -12.85 -18.77 -10.59
CA LEU A 229 -11.68 -19.21 -11.35
C LEU A 229 -11.85 -19.00 -12.85
N GLN A 230 -12.98 -19.40 -13.44
CA GLN A 230 -13.23 -19.25 -14.88
C GLN A 230 -13.20 -17.79 -15.34
N PRO A 231 -13.88 -16.82 -14.68
CA PRO A 231 -13.80 -15.42 -15.07
C PRO A 231 -12.38 -14.85 -14.98
N LEU A 232 -11.62 -15.18 -13.92
CA LEU A 232 -10.25 -14.71 -13.77
C LEU A 232 -9.28 -15.32 -14.79
N GLU A 233 -9.50 -16.59 -15.16
CA GLU A 233 -8.77 -17.27 -16.23
C GLU A 233 -9.08 -16.65 -17.59
N GLN A 234 -10.35 -16.38 -17.90
CA GLN A 234 -10.78 -15.71 -19.14
C GLN A 234 -10.25 -14.28 -19.23
N ALA A 235 -10.17 -13.57 -18.10
CA ALA A 235 -9.53 -12.26 -18.01
C ALA A 235 -8.00 -12.30 -18.19
N GLY A 236 -7.41 -13.51 -18.21
CA GLY A 236 -5.97 -13.72 -18.32
C GLY A 236 -5.18 -13.24 -17.10
N LEU A 237 -5.80 -13.24 -15.91
CA LEU A 237 -5.17 -12.82 -14.65
C LEU A 237 -4.64 -13.99 -13.84
N VAL A 238 -5.24 -15.18 -14.01
CA VAL A 238 -4.89 -16.41 -13.29
C VAL A 238 -4.78 -17.57 -14.27
N GLU A 239 -3.78 -18.41 -14.10
CA GLU A 239 -3.68 -19.73 -14.72
C GLU A 239 -4.32 -20.76 -13.80
N VAL A 240 -5.19 -21.62 -14.33
CA VAL A 240 -5.88 -22.65 -13.55
C VAL A 240 -5.52 -24.04 -14.05
N ARG A 241 -4.97 -24.86 -13.19
CA ARG A 241 -4.69 -26.26 -13.46
C ARG A 241 -5.73 -27.13 -12.77
N ARG A 242 -6.66 -27.67 -13.53
CA ARG A 242 -7.69 -28.57 -13.04
C ARG A 242 -7.18 -29.99 -13.09
N ALA A 243 -7.39 -30.78 -12.03
CA ALA A 243 -7.09 -32.21 -12.05
C ALA A 243 -7.93 -32.89 -13.15
N ALA A 244 -7.29 -33.81 -13.89
CA ALA A 244 -8.03 -34.63 -14.84
C ALA A 244 -9.20 -35.33 -14.14
N LYS A 245 -10.37 -35.35 -14.79
CA LYS A 245 -11.54 -36.06 -14.25
C LYS A 245 -11.11 -37.50 -13.96
N SER A 246 -11.12 -37.90 -12.68
CA SER A 246 -10.84 -39.28 -12.34
C SER A 246 -11.90 -40.17 -12.96
N THR A 247 -11.48 -41.28 -13.53
CA THR A 247 -12.34 -42.36 -14.04
C THR A 247 -13.38 -42.74 -12.97
N ALA A 248 -14.57 -43.02 -13.42
CA ALA A 248 -15.79 -43.29 -12.64
C ALA A 248 -15.54 -44.02 -11.31
N GLY A 249 -15.90 -43.39 -10.20
CA GLY A 249 -15.99 -44.02 -8.88
C GLY A 249 -15.15 -43.41 -7.75
N ALA A 250 -14.18 -42.53 -8.01
CA ALA A 250 -13.40 -41.89 -6.94
C ALA A 250 -14.17 -40.68 -6.35
N ARG A 251 -14.64 -40.81 -5.12
CA ARG A 251 -15.12 -39.68 -4.33
C ARG A 251 -13.93 -38.80 -3.90
N GLY A 252 -13.89 -37.54 -4.32
CA GLY A 252 -12.89 -36.54 -3.90
C GLY A 252 -11.87 -36.23 -5.00
N GLY A 253 -12.24 -35.37 -5.97
CA GLY A 253 -11.26 -34.78 -6.90
C GLY A 253 -10.28 -33.88 -6.13
N LYS A 254 -8.98 -33.92 -6.55
CA LYS A 254 -8.00 -32.92 -6.03
C LYS A 254 -8.51 -31.52 -6.37
N PRO A 255 -8.41 -30.56 -5.46
CA PRO A 255 -8.75 -29.18 -5.75
C PRO A 255 -7.89 -28.66 -6.92
N ALA A 256 -8.43 -27.71 -7.67
CA ALA A 256 -7.67 -27.04 -8.71
C ALA A 256 -6.48 -26.27 -8.08
N GLU A 257 -5.42 -26.13 -8.85
CA GLU A 257 -4.28 -25.31 -8.51
C GLU A 257 -4.31 -24.05 -9.36
N ILE A 258 -3.88 -22.94 -8.79
CA ILE A 258 -3.83 -21.65 -9.44
C ILE A 258 -2.45 -21.04 -9.36
N LYS A 259 -2.14 -20.22 -10.38
CA LYS A 259 -0.94 -19.40 -10.43
C LYS A 259 -1.30 -18.05 -11.05
N PRO A 260 -0.72 -16.92 -10.56
CA PRO A 260 -0.86 -15.63 -11.23
C PRO A 260 -0.20 -15.70 -12.61
N THR A 261 -0.82 -15.06 -13.61
CA THR A 261 -0.19 -14.89 -14.91
C THR A 261 0.94 -13.86 -14.84
N GLU A 262 1.89 -13.96 -15.78
CA GLU A 262 2.95 -12.95 -15.92
C GLU A 262 2.35 -11.52 -16.14
N LYS A 263 1.24 -11.44 -16.84
CA LYS A 263 0.47 -10.21 -17.05
C LYS A 263 -0.02 -9.62 -15.72
N PHE A 264 -0.65 -10.44 -14.88
CA PHE A 264 -1.11 -10.00 -13.56
C PHE A 264 0.07 -9.53 -12.69
N GLU A 265 1.16 -10.28 -12.65
CA GLU A 265 2.34 -9.93 -11.86
C GLU A 265 2.96 -8.59 -12.29
N LYS A 266 3.13 -8.38 -13.60
CA LYS A 266 3.76 -7.16 -14.11
C LYS A 266 2.85 -5.93 -14.05
N GLU A 267 1.59 -6.10 -14.45
CA GLU A 267 0.68 -4.97 -14.66
C GLU A 267 -0.13 -4.59 -13.41
N VAL A 268 -0.39 -5.55 -12.51
CA VAL A 268 -1.26 -5.34 -11.34
C VAL A 268 -0.48 -5.49 -10.03
N ALA A 269 0.12 -6.65 -9.79
CA ALA A 269 0.75 -6.98 -8.52
C ALA A 269 1.95 -6.08 -8.20
N THR A 270 2.90 -5.96 -9.12
CA THR A 270 4.12 -5.16 -8.92
C THR A 270 3.81 -3.69 -8.62
N PRO A 271 2.95 -2.97 -9.38
CA PRO A 271 2.61 -1.58 -9.07
C PRO A 271 1.95 -1.39 -7.70
N ILE A 272 1.06 -2.31 -7.29
CA ILE A 272 0.40 -2.24 -5.98
C ILE A 272 1.43 -2.38 -4.87
N LEU A 273 2.31 -3.36 -4.96
CA LEU A 273 3.33 -3.62 -3.94
C LEU A 273 4.36 -2.49 -3.87
N GLU A 274 4.81 -1.97 -5.01
CA GLU A 274 5.69 -0.79 -5.04
C GLU A 274 5.03 0.42 -4.36
N SER A 275 3.72 0.57 -4.47
CA SER A 275 2.97 1.63 -3.78
C SER A 275 2.89 1.41 -2.27
N LEU A 276 2.58 0.20 -1.83
CA LEU A 276 2.44 -0.14 -0.40
C LEU A 276 3.75 0.04 0.37
N PHE A 277 4.89 -0.24 -0.27
CA PHE A 277 6.21 -0.21 0.37
C PHE A 277 7.08 0.99 -0.04
N LYS A 278 6.51 1.98 -0.70
CA LYS A 278 7.24 3.15 -1.21
C LYS A 278 8.07 3.87 -0.15
N ASN A 279 7.60 3.91 1.09
CA ASN A 279 8.23 4.60 2.21
C ASN A 279 9.07 3.68 3.10
N SER A 280 9.14 2.38 2.80
CA SER A 280 9.81 1.41 3.67
C SER A 280 11.34 1.51 3.69
N GLY A 281 11.95 2.26 2.76
CA GLY A 281 13.41 2.29 2.59
C GLY A 281 14.01 0.96 2.09
N LEU A 282 13.19 -0.07 1.90
CA LEU A 282 13.60 -1.39 1.43
C LEU A 282 14.00 -1.32 -0.03
N LYS A 283 15.29 -1.57 -0.31
CA LYS A 283 15.89 -1.40 -1.64
C LYS A 283 15.48 -2.47 -2.65
N ASP A 284 15.01 -3.64 -2.18
CA ASP A 284 14.71 -4.76 -3.08
C ASP A 284 13.52 -5.61 -2.59
N LEU A 285 12.32 -5.03 -2.69
CA LEU A 285 11.08 -5.72 -2.34
C LEU A 285 10.83 -7.01 -3.14
N ARG A 286 11.28 -7.06 -4.40
CA ARG A 286 11.12 -8.27 -5.21
C ARG A 286 11.95 -9.41 -4.64
N LYS A 287 13.18 -9.12 -4.22
CA LYS A 287 14.07 -10.09 -3.57
C LYS A 287 13.47 -10.56 -2.24
N ILE A 288 12.98 -9.64 -1.41
CA ILE A 288 12.31 -9.96 -0.15
C ILE A 288 11.08 -10.86 -0.38
N ARG A 289 10.26 -10.55 -1.39
CA ARG A 289 9.11 -11.38 -1.74
C ARG A 289 9.48 -12.77 -2.23
N SER A 290 10.60 -12.93 -2.91
CA SER A 290 11.03 -14.21 -3.44
C SER A 290 11.57 -15.17 -2.35
N ILE A 291 11.85 -14.69 -1.13
CA ILE A 291 12.31 -15.53 -0.02
C ILE A 291 11.10 -16.31 0.54
N PRO A 292 11.11 -17.65 0.54
CA PRO A 292 10.05 -18.45 1.15
C PRO A 292 9.93 -18.18 2.66
N LEU A 293 8.72 -18.20 3.19
CA LEU A 293 8.50 -18.02 4.66
C LEU A 293 9.25 -19.09 5.47
N SER A 294 9.32 -20.32 4.96
CA SER A 294 10.07 -21.40 5.60
C SER A 294 11.57 -21.10 5.72
N THR A 295 12.16 -20.47 4.73
CA THR A 295 13.57 -20.04 4.76
C THR A 295 13.76 -18.95 5.82
N LEU A 296 12.91 -17.92 5.83
CA LEU A 296 12.98 -16.85 6.85
C LEU A 296 12.85 -17.41 8.28
N VAL A 297 11.91 -18.33 8.51
CA VAL A 297 11.75 -18.94 9.84
C VAL A 297 12.94 -19.83 10.19
N ALA A 298 13.51 -20.56 9.24
CA ALA A 298 14.73 -21.33 9.45
C ALA A 298 15.91 -20.42 9.83
N ASP A 299 16.10 -19.31 9.12
CA ASP A 299 17.15 -18.33 9.41
C ASP A 299 16.96 -17.74 10.81
N VAL A 300 15.74 -17.40 11.20
CA VAL A 300 15.45 -16.90 12.56
C VAL A 300 15.74 -17.95 13.64
N LYS A 301 15.41 -19.22 13.41
CA LYS A 301 15.57 -20.29 14.42
C LYS A 301 17.00 -20.84 14.50
N GLN A 302 17.70 -20.94 13.39
CA GLN A 302 18.93 -21.73 13.25
C GLN A 302 20.21 -20.92 13.04
N ASN A 303 20.10 -19.64 12.60
CA ASN A 303 21.29 -18.83 12.35
C ASN A 303 22.05 -18.55 13.66
N ALA A 304 23.37 -18.71 13.63
CA ALA A 304 24.22 -18.42 14.80
C ALA A 304 24.46 -16.92 15.01
N ASP A 305 24.34 -16.11 13.96
CA ASP A 305 24.53 -14.66 14.00
C ASP A 305 23.25 -13.96 14.44
N ILE A 306 23.35 -13.24 15.57
CA ILE A 306 22.21 -12.52 16.18
C ILE A 306 21.69 -11.40 15.25
N GLY A 307 22.60 -10.73 14.51
CA GLY A 307 22.22 -9.69 13.56
C GLY A 307 21.40 -10.23 12.40
N LEU A 308 21.82 -11.35 11.80
CA LEU A 308 21.10 -12.02 10.73
C LEU A 308 19.77 -12.60 11.19
N LYS A 309 19.70 -13.12 12.42
CA LYS A 309 18.41 -13.53 13.04
C LYS A 309 17.44 -12.36 13.16
N GLY A 310 17.93 -11.21 13.63
CA GLY A 310 17.14 -9.99 13.74
C GLY A 310 16.58 -9.54 12.38
N GLU A 311 17.45 -9.45 11.37
CA GLU A 311 17.05 -9.07 10.01
C GLU A 311 16.01 -10.03 9.41
N ALA A 312 16.21 -11.34 9.55
CA ALA A 312 15.28 -12.35 9.07
C ALA A 312 13.91 -12.22 9.78
N LEU A 313 13.89 -11.95 11.08
CA LEU A 313 12.65 -11.77 11.84
C LEU A 313 11.92 -10.49 11.44
N GLU A 314 12.65 -9.41 11.18
CA GLU A 314 12.10 -8.17 10.67
C GLU A 314 11.45 -8.35 9.29
N ILE A 315 12.14 -9.03 8.37
CA ILE A 315 11.60 -9.38 7.04
C ILE A 315 10.34 -10.24 7.19
N LEU A 316 10.35 -11.20 8.10
CA LEU A 316 9.21 -12.05 8.39
C LEU A 316 8.00 -11.24 8.89
N ALA A 317 8.23 -10.29 9.81
CA ALA A 317 7.18 -9.39 10.29
C ALA A 317 6.58 -8.53 9.15
N ILE A 318 7.42 -8.01 8.24
CA ILE A 318 6.94 -7.31 7.03
C ILE A 318 6.07 -8.23 6.17
N ARG A 319 6.46 -9.48 5.99
CA ARG A 319 5.67 -10.46 5.23
C ARG A 319 4.32 -10.75 5.90
N PHE A 320 4.24 -10.77 7.22
CA PHE A 320 2.97 -10.89 7.94
C PHE A 320 2.10 -9.64 7.78
N CYS A 321 2.69 -8.46 7.82
CA CYS A 321 1.96 -7.23 7.53
C CYS A 321 1.41 -7.22 6.10
N GLN A 322 2.14 -7.77 5.13
CA GLN A 322 1.64 -8.00 3.78
C GLN A 322 0.43 -8.94 3.75
N LEU A 323 0.52 -10.09 4.44
CA LEU A 323 -0.60 -11.03 4.55
C LEU A 323 -1.87 -10.37 5.12
N LEU A 324 -1.70 -9.36 5.98
CA LEU A 324 -2.77 -8.59 6.60
C LEU A 324 -3.16 -7.33 5.82
N GLU A 325 -2.52 -7.06 4.68
CA GLU A 325 -2.67 -5.84 3.89
C GLU A 325 -2.53 -4.55 4.71
N LEU A 326 -1.60 -4.55 5.66
CA LEU A 326 -1.24 -3.35 6.40
C LEU A 326 -0.28 -2.48 5.58
N GLU A 327 -0.48 -1.17 5.64
CA GLU A 327 0.35 -0.19 4.97
C GLU A 327 1.51 0.22 5.86
N PHE A 328 2.71 0.27 5.30
CA PHE A 328 3.93 0.61 6.01
C PHE A 328 4.04 2.11 6.27
N MET A 329 4.32 2.51 7.52
CA MET A 329 4.53 3.90 7.91
C MET A 329 5.99 4.24 8.14
N GLY A 330 6.73 3.42 8.86
CA GLY A 330 8.10 3.67 9.24
C GLY A 330 8.78 2.43 9.81
N TRP A 331 10.10 2.46 9.81
CA TRP A 331 10.97 1.39 10.26
C TRP A 331 11.98 1.93 11.26
N ARG A 332 12.19 1.21 12.37
CA ARG A 332 13.13 1.59 13.44
C ARG A 332 13.00 3.06 13.83
N GLU A 333 11.76 3.50 14.08
CA GLU A 333 11.55 4.86 14.56
C GLU A 333 11.99 4.96 16.02
N THR A 334 13.04 5.74 16.24
CA THR A 334 13.46 6.19 17.57
C THR A 334 12.98 7.61 17.76
N ASP A 335 12.11 7.88 18.73
CA ASP A 335 11.81 9.24 19.13
C ASP A 335 12.86 9.71 20.15
N GLU A 336 13.93 10.35 19.65
CA GLU A 336 15.02 10.87 20.48
C GLU A 336 14.56 11.86 21.57
N LYS A 337 13.37 12.43 21.43
CA LYS A 337 12.83 13.44 22.37
C LYS A 337 12.04 12.83 23.53
N VAL A 338 11.56 11.62 23.38
CA VAL A 338 10.61 11.01 24.35
C VAL A 338 11.15 9.72 24.94
N SER A 339 12.18 9.11 24.33
CA SER A 339 12.55 7.75 24.70
C SER A 339 13.72 7.68 25.68
N ALA A 340 13.42 7.15 26.82
CA ALA A 340 14.40 6.37 27.59
C ALA A 340 14.79 5.08 26.81
N GLY A 341 15.11 5.15 25.51
CA GLY A 341 15.56 4.03 24.69
C GLY A 341 14.49 3.08 24.13
N GLY A 342 13.26 3.53 23.94
CA GLY A 342 12.22 2.71 23.28
C GLY A 342 12.38 2.73 21.75
N GLU A 343 12.87 1.65 21.15
CA GLU A 343 12.91 1.43 19.71
C GLU A 343 11.70 0.61 19.29
N VAL A 344 11.01 1.02 18.22
CA VAL A 344 9.93 0.29 17.56
C VAL A 344 10.48 -0.28 16.26
N ASP A 345 10.40 -1.58 16.07
CA ASP A 345 10.94 -2.23 14.88
C ASP A 345 10.16 -1.85 13.62
N GLY A 346 8.85 -1.62 13.71
CA GLY A 346 8.04 -1.14 12.60
C GLY A 346 6.72 -0.50 13.02
N MET A 347 6.28 0.47 12.25
CA MET A 347 4.96 1.11 12.35
C MET A 347 4.17 0.84 11.09
N MET A 348 2.93 0.40 11.27
CA MET A 348 1.99 0.10 10.19
C MET A 348 0.64 0.77 10.46
N HIS A 349 -0.18 0.93 9.44
CA HIS A 349 -1.55 1.36 9.61
C HIS A 349 -2.51 0.64 8.66
N SER A 350 -3.77 0.64 9.03
CA SER A 350 -4.87 0.29 8.15
C SER A 350 -5.83 1.45 8.09
N ALA A 351 -6.10 1.93 6.88
CA ALA A 351 -7.05 3.02 6.61
C ALA A 351 -8.42 2.52 6.13
N ARG A 352 -8.70 1.22 6.30
CA ARG A 352 -9.99 0.63 5.93
C ARG A 352 -11.11 1.17 6.84
N LEU A 353 -12.25 0.49 6.96
CA LEU A 353 -13.39 0.93 7.75
C LEU A 353 -13.05 1.33 9.19
N ILE A 354 -11.97 0.78 9.76
CA ILE A 354 -11.46 1.12 11.08
C ILE A 354 -10.01 1.58 10.92
N TYR A 355 -9.77 2.85 11.18
CA TYR A 355 -8.40 3.37 11.27
C TYR A 355 -7.70 2.74 12.47
N SER A 356 -6.61 2.02 12.22
CA SER A 356 -5.78 1.42 13.27
C SER A 356 -4.31 1.63 13.00
N ARG A 357 -3.56 2.01 14.04
CA ARG A 357 -2.10 2.11 14.02
C ARG A 357 -1.53 0.91 14.75
N TRP A 358 -0.62 0.21 14.09
CA TRP A 358 0.01 -1.01 14.57
C TRP A 358 1.47 -0.74 14.88
N GLN A 359 1.88 -1.08 16.11
CA GLN A 359 3.27 -1.14 16.51
C GLN A 359 3.75 -2.58 16.34
N ILE A 360 4.81 -2.78 15.59
CA ILE A 360 5.40 -4.10 15.36
C ILE A 360 6.65 -4.23 16.21
N GLN A 361 6.76 -5.34 16.92
CA GLN A 361 7.93 -5.69 17.71
C GLN A 361 8.39 -7.10 17.41
N CYS A 362 9.66 -7.26 17.09
CA CYS A 362 10.31 -8.52 16.78
C CYS A 362 11.17 -8.98 17.94
N LYS A 363 11.03 -10.25 18.37
CA LYS A 363 11.82 -10.83 19.48
C LYS A 363 12.33 -12.22 19.11
N ALA A 364 13.63 -12.32 18.82
CA ALA A 364 14.32 -13.59 18.60
C ALA A 364 14.77 -14.20 19.94
N THR A 365 13.82 -14.52 20.81
CA THR A 365 14.05 -15.05 22.17
C THR A 365 13.26 -16.33 22.38
N ASP A 366 13.71 -17.19 23.30
CA ASP A 366 13.02 -18.44 23.63
C ASP A 366 11.72 -18.20 24.42
N LYS A 367 11.62 -17.06 25.11
CA LYS A 367 10.46 -16.72 25.95
C LYS A 367 10.12 -15.24 25.84
N ILE A 368 8.83 -14.95 25.77
CA ILE A 368 8.29 -13.59 25.89
C ILE A 368 7.88 -13.42 27.36
N THR A 369 8.55 -12.51 28.05
CA THR A 369 8.34 -12.27 29.49
C THR A 369 7.36 -11.13 29.75
N TYR A 370 6.94 -10.99 31.02
CA TYR A 370 6.17 -9.85 31.50
C TYR A 370 6.86 -8.52 31.19
N GLU A 371 8.17 -8.43 31.43
CA GLU A 371 8.95 -7.20 31.22
C GLU A 371 8.95 -6.78 29.76
N THR A 372 9.04 -7.76 28.84
CA THR A 372 8.91 -7.50 27.40
C THR A 372 7.54 -6.87 27.09
N MET A 373 6.45 -7.46 27.60
CA MET A 373 5.09 -6.96 27.36
C MET A 373 4.89 -5.57 27.97
N ALA A 374 5.42 -5.33 29.17
CA ALA A 374 5.31 -4.04 29.87
C ALA A 374 6.08 -2.92 29.13
N LYS A 375 7.28 -3.23 28.61
CA LYS A 375 8.05 -2.31 27.79
C LYS A 375 7.26 -1.88 26.55
N GLU A 376 6.75 -2.83 25.80
CA GLU A 376 6.01 -2.54 24.56
C GLU A 376 4.71 -1.77 24.80
N TYR A 377 4.04 -2.05 25.92
CA TYR A 377 2.90 -1.25 26.38
C TYR A 377 3.29 0.20 26.66
N GLY A 378 4.41 0.43 27.34
CA GLY A 378 4.92 1.80 27.58
C GLY A 378 5.24 2.54 26.27
N VAL A 379 5.85 1.88 25.32
CA VAL A 379 6.16 2.46 23.99
C VAL A 379 4.88 2.77 23.22
N SER A 380 3.84 1.94 23.34
CA SER A 380 2.57 2.17 22.62
C SER A 380 1.84 3.44 23.04
N ALA A 381 2.03 3.88 24.29
CA ALA A 381 1.46 5.14 24.76
C ALA A 381 2.04 6.35 24.05
N VAL A 382 3.31 6.28 23.62
CA VAL A 382 4.01 7.33 22.87
C VAL A 382 3.71 7.22 21.38
N SER A 383 3.76 5.99 20.83
CA SER A 383 3.50 5.74 19.40
C SER A 383 2.03 5.91 19.02
N LEU A 384 1.12 6.07 20.01
CA LEU A 384 -0.34 6.11 19.83
C LEU A 384 -0.86 4.90 19.04
N ALA A 385 -0.25 3.74 19.24
CA ALA A 385 -0.70 2.51 18.62
C ALA A 385 -1.98 1.99 19.28
N SER A 386 -2.91 1.49 18.49
CA SER A 386 -4.12 0.80 18.97
C SER A 386 -3.93 -0.72 19.02
N VAL A 387 -2.92 -1.22 18.32
CA VAL A 387 -2.55 -2.63 18.29
C VAL A 387 -1.04 -2.76 18.43
N ILE A 388 -0.58 -3.65 19.29
CA ILE A 388 0.81 -4.12 19.36
C ILE A 388 0.83 -5.54 18.78
N LEU A 389 1.62 -5.75 17.72
CA LEU A 389 1.90 -7.07 17.17
C LEU A 389 3.32 -7.46 17.57
N ILE A 390 3.43 -8.50 18.41
CA ILE A 390 4.71 -9.10 18.78
C ILE A 390 4.90 -10.35 17.92
N VAL A 391 6.00 -10.39 17.18
CA VAL A 391 6.43 -11.56 16.42
C VAL A 391 7.66 -12.17 17.11
N SER A 392 7.57 -13.41 17.56
CA SER A 392 8.63 -14.05 18.32
C SER A 392 8.82 -15.51 17.96
N THR A 393 10.06 -15.99 18.09
CA THR A 393 10.37 -17.43 18.01
C THR A 393 10.02 -18.19 19.29
N GLY A 394 9.88 -17.50 20.42
CA GLY A 394 9.58 -18.09 21.72
C GLY A 394 8.11 -18.03 22.09
N GLU A 395 7.81 -18.65 23.23
CA GLU A 395 6.46 -18.72 23.78
C GLU A 395 6.23 -17.69 24.90
N LEU A 396 4.96 -17.34 25.14
CA LEU A 396 4.60 -16.48 26.25
C LEU A 396 4.78 -17.21 27.58
N THR A 397 5.44 -16.57 28.54
CA THR A 397 5.41 -17.05 29.93
C THR A 397 4.01 -16.88 30.54
N PRO A 398 3.65 -17.67 31.58
CA PRO A 398 2.34 -17.51 32.24
C PRO A 398 2.10 -16.10 32.78
N SER A 399 3.15 -15.40 33.24
CA SER A 399 3.06 -13.99 33.66
C SER A 399 2.78 -13.04 32.52
N ALA A 400 3.38 -13.26 31.36
CA ALA A 400 3.12 -12.48 30.13
C ALA A 400 1.69 -12.67 29.63
N VAL A 401 1.16 -13.91 29.67
CA VAL A 401 -0.24 -14.20 29.31
C VAL A 401 -1.20 -13.42 30.22
N LYS A 402 -0.98 -13.47 31.55
CA LYS A 402 -1.81 -12.71 32.52
C LYS A 402 -1.73 -11.20 32.29
N TYR A 403 -0.53 -10.69 32.00
CA TYR A 403 -0.33 -9.26 31.74
C TYR A 403 -1.03 -8.82 30.46
N ARG A 404 -0.88 -9.59 29.37
CA ARG A 404 -1.59 -9.35 28.11
C ARG A 404 -3.10 -9.26 28.32
N ALA A 405 -3.66 -10.24 29.03
CA ALA A 405 -5.08 -10.24 29.36
C ALA A 405 -5.50 -9.01 30.15
N HIS A 406 -4.71 -8.61 31.16
CA HIS A 406 -4.96 -7.43 31.98
C HIS A 406 -4.97 -6.14 31.15
N ILE A 407 -3.96 -5.92 30.30
CA ILE A 407 -3.89 -4.72 29.43
C ILE A 407 -5.05 -4.72 28.45
N THR A 408 -5.31 -5.83 27.77
CA THR A 408 -6.43 -5.96 26.82
C THR A 408 -7.78 -5.66 27.51
N GLN A 409 -7.95 -6.12 28.73
CA GLN A 409 -9.18 -5.90 29.50
C GLN A 409 -9.34 -4.43 29.95
N LYS A 410 -8.26 -3.78 30.40
CA LYS A 410 -8.31 -2.48 31.09
C LYS A 410 -8.06 -1.27 30.17
N THR A 411 -7.66 -1.50 28.92
CA THR A 411 -7.31 -0.45 27.97
C THR A 411 -7.96 -0.67 26.61
N PRO A 412 -8.05 0.35 25.75
CA PRO A 412 -8.46 0.15 24.35
C PRO A 412 -7.42 -0.61 23.51
N LEU A 413 -6.20 -0.77 24.00
CA LEU A 413 -5.10 -1.43 23.29
C LEU A 413 -5.36 -2.93 23.16
N ASN A 414 -4.98 -3.49 22.01
CA ASN A 414 -4.96 -4.94 21.77
C ASN A 414 -3.51 -5.42 21.59
N MET A 415 -3.12 -6.44 22.34
CA MET A 415 -1.80 -7.06 22.20
C MET A 415 -1.96 -8.40 21.51
N ILE A 416 -1.46 -8.50 20.29
CA ILE A 416 -1.48 -9.68 19.43
C ILE A 416 -0.08 -10.31 19.47
N VAL A 417 -0.01 -11.62 19.56
CA VAL A 417 1.27 -12.33 19.60
C VAL A 417 1.26 -13.47 18.59
N ILE A 418 2.25 -13.45 17.70
CA ILE A 418 2.61 -14.57 16.83
C ILE A 418 3.86 -15.17 17.46
N ASP A 419 3.67 -16.22 18.26
CA ASP A 419 4.73 -16.95 18.94
C ASP A 419 5.33 -18.06 18.05
N GLY A 420 6.28 -18.81 18.57
CA GLY A 420 6.95 -19.87 17.84
C GLY A 420 6.02 -20.94 17.28
N HIS A 421 4.93 -21.27 17.99
CA HIS A 421 3.95 -22.25 17.54
C HIS A 421 3.10 -21.69 16.39
N ALA A 422 2.60 -20.46 16.53
CA ALA A 422 1.85 -19.75 15.48
C ALA A 422 2.72 -19.55 14.22
N LEU A 423 4.02 -19.27 14.39
CA LEU A 423 4.97 -19.20 13.27
C LEU A 423 5.02 -20.51 12.47
N ASP A 424 5.12 -21.64 13.14
CA ASP A 424 5.18 -22.94 12.47
C ASP A 424 3.88 -23.29 11.74
N GLU A 425 2.73 -22.85 12.27
CA GLU A 425 1.43 -23.00 11.62
C GLU A 425 1.34 -22.14 10.35
N ILE A 426 1.73 -20.85 10.43
CA ILE A 426 1.72 -19.93 9.29
C ILE A 426 2.70 -20.37 8.19
N VAL A 427 3.83 -20.98 8.53
CA VAL A 427 4.78 -21.53 7.54
C VAL A 427 4.16 -22.68 6.75
N LYS A 428 3.39 -23.54 7.41
CA LYS A 428 2.70 -24.67 6.77
C LYS A 428 1.54 -24.19 5.89
N ASP A 429 0.78 -23.23 6.40
CA ASP A 429 -0.36 -22.62 5.69
C ASP A 429 -0.41 -21.12 5.99
N PRO A 430 0.10 -20.25 5.09
CA PRO A 430 0.08 -18.80 5.30
C PRO A 430 -1.32 -18.22 5.52
N SER A 431 -2.39 -18.90 5.07
CA SER A 431 -3.76 -18.46 5.32
C SER A 431 -4.19 -18.60 6.80
N ALA A 432 -3.47 -19.41 7.59
CA ALA A 432 -3.75 -19.60 9.00
C ALA A 432 -3.60 -18.31 9.84
N ILE A 433 -2.80 -17.34 9.36
CA ILE A 433 -2.62 -16.06 10.06
C ILE A 433 -3.95 -15.38 10.35
N GLY A 434 -4.89 -15.42 9.41
CA GLY A 434 -6.22 -14.85 9.59
C GLY A 434 -6.97 -15.50 10.76
N GLY A 435 -6.99 -16.82 10.84
CA GLY A 435 -7.63 -17.57 11.93
C GLY A 435 -6.99 -17.33 13.29
N ILE A 436 -5.64 -17.24 13.32
CA ILE A 436 -4.88 -16.93 14.54
C ILE A 436 -5.26 -15.54 15.08
N LEU A 437 -5.32 -14.54 14.21
CA LEU A 437 -5.70 -13.19 14.60
C LEU A 437 -7.16 -13.08 15.02
N GLU A 438 -8.06 -13.74 14.29
CA GLU A 438 -9.49 -13.78 14.64
C GLU A 438 -9.72 -14.42 16.00
N SER A 439 -9.05 -15.53 16.29
CA SER A 439 -9.11 -16.18 17.61
C SER A 439 -8.67 -15.22 18.73
N GLN A 440 -7.53 -14.54 18.55
CA GLN A 440 -7.03 -13.59 19.55
C GLN A 440 -7.94 -12.36 19.68
N ALA A 441 -8.55 -11.89 18.59
CA ALA A 441 -9.53 -10.81 18.64
C ALA A 441 -10.80 -11.19 19.40
N ARG A 442 -11.31 -12.39 19.17
CA ARG A 442 -12.48 -12.94 19.91
C ARG A 442 -12.19 -13.06 21.41
N ASP A 443 -11.00 -13.52 21.78
CA ASP A 443 -10.61 -13.61 23.18
C ASP A 443 -10.45 -12.22 23.83
N ALA A 444 -9.92 -11.25 23.08
CA ALA A 444 -9.84 -9.88 23.54
C ALA A 444 -11.23 -9.26 23.78
N MET A 445 -12.19 -9.53 22.90
CA MET A 445 -13.57 -9.08 23.06
C MET A 445 -14.23 -9.70 24.29
N LYS A 446 -14.11 -11.00 24.50
CA LYS A 446 -14.61 -11.67 25.71
C LYS A 446 -14.05 -11.07 27.00
N LEU A 447 -12.74 -10.74 27.02
CA LEU A 447 -12.12 -10.08 28.17
C LEU A 447 -12.70 -8.69 28.45
N LYS A 448 -13.00 -7.93 27.41
CA LYS A 448 -13.59 -6.59 27.52
C LYS A 448 -15.07 -6.64 27.95
N GLU A 449 -15.83 -7.60 27.44
CA GLU A 449 -17.24 -7.83 27.84
C GLU A 449 -17.40 -8.14 29.33
N GLN A 450 -16.44 -8.83 29.95
CA GLN A 450 -16.46 -9.12 31.38
C GLN A 450 -16.40 -7.86 32.28
N LEU A 451 -16.01 -6.71 31.73
CA LEU A 451 -15.95 -5.44 32.48
C LEU A 451 -17.23 -4.61 32.42
N ILE A 452 -18.07 -4.86 31.42
CA ILE A 452 -19.33 -4.17 31.26
C ILE A 452 -20.44 -5.12 31.76
N PRO A 453 -20.95 -4.94 32.97
CA PRO A 453 -22.19 -5.59 33.33
C PRO A 453 -23.21 -5.01 32.36
N LEU A 454 -23.54 -5.75 31.29
CA LEU A 454 -24.66 -5.45 30.44
C LEU A 454 -25.91 -5.55 31.35
N GLN A 455 -26.33 -4.41 31.89
CA GLN A 455 -27.70 -4.29 32.33
C GLN A 455 -28.53 -4.57 31.07
N THR A 456 -29.13 -5.73 31.01
CA THR A 456 -30.13 -6.10 30.00
C THR A 456 -31.38 -5.23 30.23
N ASN A 457 -31.24 -3.92 29.99
CA ASN A 457 -32.37 -3.08 29.74
C ASN A 457 -32.87 -3.50 28.34
N GLN A 458 -33.80 -4.43 28.32
CA GLN A 458 -34.59 -4.68 27.13
C GLN A 458 -35.15 -3.34 26.70
N LEU A 459 -34.70 -2.87 25.52
CA LEU A 459 -35.33 -1.73 24.86
C LEU A 459 -36.83 -2.07 24.77
N PRO A 460 -37.73 -1.26 25.35
CA PRO A 460 -39.14 -1.51 25.21
C PRO A 460 -39.50 -1.37 23.73
N ILE A 461 -39.65 -2.48 23.05
CA ILE A 461 -40.27 -2.52 21.74
C ILE A 461 -41.73 -2.16 22.02
N LYS A 462 -42.10 -0.90 21.83
CA LYS A 462 -43.51 -0.51 21.79
C LYS A 462 -44.11 -1.14 20.55
N PRO A 463 -45.33 -1.80 20.69
CA PRO A 463 -46.05 -2.37 19.58
C PRO A 463 -46.53 -1.34 18.56
#